data_45ca694a15c04c73d436ac4462793e23
#
_entry.id   45ca694a15c04c73d436ac4462793e23
#
_cell.length_a   1.000
_cell.length_b   1.000
_cell.length_c   1.000
_cell.angle_alpha   90.00
_cell.angle_beta   90.00
_cell.angle_gamma   90.00
#
_symmetry.space_group_name_H-M   'P 1'
#
loop_
_entity.id
_entity.type
_entity.pdbx_description
1 polymer ?
#
loop_
_entity_poly.entity_id
_entity_poly.type
_entity_poly.pdbx_seq_one_letter_code
_entity_poly.pdbx_strand_id
1 'polypeptide(L)'
;MSNTNTIFTEEHNIQTPCKLFVVGDPQVLLIQPSARHEEKNDGVRREVDLIAQASPTGFAMVFFDCVEWARALMPWADDAVSRDAEVGRHAPDTLRFIEHTLLPWLRKRFGTQPCIIGGYSLGGLFALWAARNTDAFAAVAAASPSLWINGWGEYAATHPILSPQATIQNPTLKTQNSTPQHLTTTTPIHLSRGDREEHCRNQRMKRIGDCVRAEHTLLCQQLSPTAVTLRWHEGGHFGAEAERTAEAFAWCIDRLSNNT
;
A
#
# COMPACT_ATOMS: atom_id res chain seq x y z
N MET A 1 17.90 -1.66 27.52
CA MET A 1 18.73 -0.70 26.77
C MET A 1 17.86 -0.23 25.62
N SER A 2 17.39 1.01 25.65
CA SER A 2 16.55 1.56 24.59
C SER A 2 17.42 1.78 23.35
N ASN A 3 17.24 0.92 22.38
CA ASN A 3 17.83 1.10 21.05
C ASN A 3 17.06 2.26 20.40
N THR A 4 17.49 3.49 20.63
CA THR A 4 16.98 4.66 19.89
C THR A 4 17.54 4.55 18.48
N ASN A 5 16.77 3.90 17.60
CA ASN A 5 17.10 3.87 16.18
C ASN A 5 17.19 5.32 15.69
N THR A 6 18.39 5.75 15.32
CA THR A 6 18.59 7.07 14.73
C THR A 6 17.84 7.13 13.40
N ILE A 7 16.93 8.09 13.25
CA ILE A 7 16.17 8.29 12.02
C ILE A 7 16.80 9.43 11.24
N PHE A 8 17.36 9.12 10.09
CA PHE A 8 17.84 10.11 9.13
C PHE A 8 16.71 10.51 8.17
N THR A 9 16.59 11.80 7.90
CA THR A 9 15.59 12.35 6.99
C THR A 9 16.30 13.13 5.88
N GLU A 10 15.89 12.89 4.64
CA GLU A 10 16.41 13.57 3.45
C GLU A 10 15.26 13.95 2.52
N GLU A 11 15.38 15.13 1.87
CA GLU A 11 14.46 15.58 0.85
C GLU A 11 15.11 15.43 -0.53
N HIS A 12 14.37 14.89 -1.48
CA HIS A 12 14.81 14.66 -2.85
C HIS A 12 13.76 15.13 -3.84
N ASN A 13 14.19 15.44 -5.06
CA ASN A 13 13.30 15.66 -6.19
C ASN A 13 13.64 14.67 -7.30
N ILE A 14 12.88 13.59 -7.35
CA ILE A 14 13.04 12.46 -8.28
C ILE A 14 11.83 12.45 -9.22
N GLN A 15 11.74 13.40 -10.14
CA GLN A 15 10.56 13.78 -10.95
C GLN A 15 9.42 14.39 -10.13
N THR A 16 9.24 13.99 -8.87
CA THR A 16 8.34 14.59 -7.89
C THR A 16 9.08 14.76 -6.57
N PRO A 17 8.70 15.72 -5.72
CA PRO A 17 9.25 15.84 -4.38
C PRO A 17 9.06 14.54 -3.59
N CYS A 18 10.13 14.08 -2.93
CA CYS A 18 10.14 12.89 -2.11
C CYS A 18 10.81 13.17 -0.77
N LYS A 19 10.28 12.59 0.29
CA LYS A 19 10.88 12.61 1.62
C LYS A 19 11.29 11.19 2.00
N LEU A 20 12.58 10.98 2.22
CA LEU A 20 13.16 9.69 2.58
C LEU A 20 13.51 9.67 4.06
N PHE A 21 13.08 8.63 4.74
CA PHE A 21 13.47 8.30 6.12
C PHE A 21 14.24 6.99 6.14
N VAL A 22 15.37 6.97 6.85
CA VAL A 22 16.20 5.78 7.01
C VAL A 22 16.31 5.44 8.49
N VAL A 23 15.92 4.24 8.85
CA VAL A 23 15.89 3.73 10.22
C VAL A 23 16.78 2.49 10.31
N GLY A 24 17.87 2.59 11.07
CA GLY A 24 18.84 1.49 11.20
C GLY A 24 19.51 1.12 9.88
N ASP A 25 19.80 -0.18 9.70
CA ASP A 25 20.29 -0.76 8.45
C ASP A 25 19.11 -1.32 7.66
N PRO A 26 18.72 -0.71 6.52
CA PRO A 26 17.49 -1.07 5.82
C PRO A 26 17.51 -2.49 5.25
N GLN A 27 16.60 -3.33 5.75
CA GLN A 27 16.33 -4.68 5.26
C GLN A 27 15.05 -4.74 4.43
N VAL A 28 14.27 -3.64 4.39
CA VAL A 28 13.03 -3.51 3.64
C VAL A 28 12.84 -2.08 3.15
N LEU A 29 12.24 -1.93 1.98
CA LEU A 29 11.87 -0.64 1.39
C LEU A 29 10.38 -0.41 1.56
N LEU A 30 9.98 0.78 2.01
CA LEU A 30 8.59 1.17 2.17
C LEU A 30 8.28 2.34 1.24
N ILE A 31 7.21 2.24 0.47
CA ILE A 31 6.77 3.27 -0.49
C ILE A 31 5.35 3.69 -0.18
N GLN A 32 5.13 4.99 -0.02
CA GLN A 32 3.82 5.57 0.24
C GLN A 32 3.61 6.87 -0.53
N PRO A 33 2.45 7.04 -1.22
CA PRO A 33 2.03 8.35 -1.68
C PRO A 33 1.70 9.26 -0.50
N SER A 34 2.05 10.54 -0.58
CA SER A 34 1.75 11.54 0.43
C SER A 34 1.05 12.74 -0.19
N ALA A 35 0.09 13.31 0.52
CA ALA A 35 -0.51 14.59 0.17
C ALA A 35 0.21 15.72 0.91
N ARG A 36 0.39 16.87 0.25
CA ARG A 36 1.11 18.04 0.83
C ARG A 36 0.61 18.48 2.21
N HIS A 37 -0.66 18.23 2.55
CA HIS A 37 -1.19 18.61 3.86
C HIS A 37 -0.68 17.71 4.99
N GLU A 38 -0.32 16.46 4.71
CA GLU A 38 0.23 15.53 5.69
C GLU A 38 1.64 15.97 6.14
N GLU A 39 2.42 16.56 5.22
CA GLU A 39 3.75 17.09 5.55
C GLU A 39 3.69 18.26 6.53
N LYS A 40 2.65 19.11 6.44
CA LYS A 40 2.49 20.28 7.32
C LYS A 40 2.17 19.93 8.77
N ASN A 41 1.68 18.70 9.02
CA ASN A 41 1.20 18.25 10.33
C ASN A 41 2.14 17.25 11.00
N ASP A 42 3.39 17.10 10.53
CA ASP A 42 4.34 16.07 10.99
C ASP A 42 3.79 14.62 10.94
N GLY A 43 2.70 14.41 10.18
CA GLY A 43 2.03 13.11 10.08
C GLY A 43 2.95 12.02 9.56
N VAL A 44 3.72 12.30 8.51
CA VAL A 44 4.69 11.35 7.94
C VAL A 44 5.81 11.00 8.93
N ARG A 45 6.29 11.97 9.72
CA ARG A 45 7.30 11.71 10.76
C ARG A 45 6.75 10.84 11.87
N ARG A 46 5.53 11.13 12.33
CA ARG A 46 4.85 10.35 13.36
C ARG A 46 4.66 8.90 12.91
N GLU A 47 4.27 8.69 11.66
CA GLU A 47 4.11 7.35 11.08
C GLU A 47 5.42 6.57 11.10
N VAL A 48 6.53 7.17 10.66
CA VAL A 48 7.87 6.56 10.70
C VAL A 48 8.30 6.23 12.13
N ASP A 49 8.08 7.14 13.09
CA ASP A 49 8.40 6.91 14.51
C ASP A 49 7.61 5.72 15.07
N LEU A 50 6.33 5.57 14.72
CA LEU A 50 5.48 4.46 15.13
C LEU A 50 5.92 3.13 14.52
N ILE A 51 6.29 3.10 13.23
CA ILE A 51 6.85 1.89 12.59
C ILE A 51 8.16 1.49 13.29
N ALA A 52 9.05 2.44 13.53
CA ALA A 52 10.33 2.20 14.20
C ALA A 52 10.19 1.69 15.63
N GLN A 53 9.13 2.08 16.34
CA GLN A 53 8.79 1.56 17.66
C GLN A 53 8.22 0.14 17.61
N ALA A 54 7.44 -0.17 16.58
CA ALA A 54 6.73 -1.44 16.43
C ALA A 54 7.60 -2.55 15.81
N SER A 55 8.64 -2.19 15.02
CA SER A 55 9.50 -3.16 14.33
C SER A 55 10.97 -2.97 14.69
N PRO A 56 11.70 -4.04 15.06
CA PRO A 56 13.14 -4.00 15.23
C PRO A 56 13.92 -4.00 13.91
N THR A 57 13.26 -4.31 12.79
CA THR A 57 13.87 -4.38 11.46
C THR A 57 14.13 -2.99 10.91
N GLY A 58 15.37 -2.74 10.47
CA GLY A 58 15.71 -1.49 9.80
C GLY A 58 14.98 -1.34 8.46
N PHE A 59 14.60 -0.11 8.11
CA PHE A 59 13.89 0.17 6.87
C PHE A 59 14.26 1.51 6.25
N ALA A 60 14.04 1.64 4.94
CA ALA A 60 14.04 2.90 4.23
C ALA A 60 12.63 3.20 3.74
N MET A 61 12.01 4.28 4.22
CA MET A 61 10.66 4.68 3.85
C MET A 61 10.67 5.96 3.04
N VAL A 62 10.05 5.92 1.86
CA VAL A 62 9.90 7.09 0.99
C VAL A 62 8.44 7.47 0.86
N PHE A 63 8.18 8.75 1.12
CA PHE A 63 6.94 9.42 0.79
C PHE A 63 7.15 10.23 -0.48
N PHE A 64 6.35 10.00 -1.51
CA PHE A 64 6.39 10.79 -2.74
C PHE A 64 5.14 11.67 -2.85
N ASP A 65 5.33 12.94 -3.26
CA ASP A 65 4.25 13.93 -3.30
C ASP A 65 3.28 13.64 -4.47
N CYS A 66 2.00 13.54 -4.14
CA CYS A 66 0.88 13.48 -5.07
C CYS A 66 0.08 14.79 -4.99
N VAL A 67 0.48 15.79 -5.79
CA VAL A 67 -0.14 17.13 -5.79
C VAL A 67 -1.65 17.06 -6.06
N GLU A 68 -2.06 16.18 -6.97
CA GLU A 68 -3.44 15.98 -7.38
C GLU A 68 -3.88 14.57 -6.98
N TRP A 69 -4.15 14.38 -5.68
CA TRP A 69 -4.35 13.11 -5.00
C TRP A 69 -5.26 12.13 -5.74
N ALA A 70 -6.50 12.56 -6.10
CA ALA A 70 -7.43 11.69 -6.80
C ALA A 70 -6.98 11.37 -8.23
N ARG A 71 -6.39 12.34 -8.96
CA ARG A 71 -5.88 12.09 -10.31
C ARG A 71 -4.76 11.07 -10.31
N ALA A 72 -3.81 11.20 -9.38
CA ALA A 72 -2.62 10.36 -9.29
C ALA A 72 -2.92 8.92 -8.86
N LEU A 73 -3.95 8.69 -8.04
CA LEU A 73 -4.16 7.42 -7.35
C LEU A 73 -5.42 6.65 -7.75
N MET A 74 -6.43 7.32 -8.36
CA MET A 74 -7.63 6.61 -8.80
C MET A 74 -7.35 5.78 -10.05
N PRO A 75 -7.62 4.47 -10.02
CA PRO A 75 -7.36 3.59 -11.17
C PRO A 75 -8.34 3.81 -12.34
N TRP A 76 -9.53 4.35 -12.06
CA TRP A 76 -10.54 4.76 -13.05
C TRP A 76 -11.42 5.87 -12.48
N ALA A 77 -12.19 6.50 -13.34
CA ALA A 77 -13.09 7.57 -12.95
C ALA A 77 -14.25 7.06 -12.08
N ASP A 78 -14.56 7.79 -11.02
CA ASP A 78 -15.77 7.61 -10.20
C ASP A 78 -16.29 8.98 -9.75
N ASP A 79 -17.52 9.32 -10.17
CA ASP A 79 -18.18 10.59 -9.89
C ASP A 79 -18.49 10.83 -8.40
N ALA A 80 -18.46 9.78 -7.58
CA ALA A 80 -18.58 9.91 -6.13
C ALA A 80 -17.27 10.38 -5.46
N VAL A 81 -16.13 10.22 -6.13
CA VAL A 81 -14.83 10.75 -5.70
C VAL A 81 -14.60 12.14 -6.28
N SER A 82 -14.75 12.27 -7.58
CA SER A 82 -14.55 13.53 -8.29
C SER A 82 -15.28 13.54 -9.64
N ARG A 83 -15.72 14.74 -10.06
CA ARG A 83 -16.25 14.98 -11.42
C ARG A 83 -15.19 15.48 -12.39
N ASP A 84 -13.93 15.56 -11.96
CA ASP A 84 -12.82 15.93 -12.81
C ASP A 84 -12.54 14.81 -13.82
N ALA A 85 -12.55 15.17 -15.11
CA ALA A 85 -12.36 14.23 -16.23
C ALA A 85 -10.95 13.58 -16.25
N GLU A 86 -9.98 14.16 -15.57
CA GLU A 86 -8.62 13.62 -15.47
C GLU A 86 -8.48 12.55 -14.37
N VAL A 87 -9.44 12.46 -13.44
CA VAL A 87 -9.43 11.40 -12.41
C VAL A 87 -9.65 10.03 -13.08
N GLY A 88 -8.81 9.07 -12.71
CA GLY A 88 -8.84 7.72 -13.27
C GLY A 88 -7.95 7.51 -14.50
N ARG A 89 -7.12 8.50 -14.87
CA ARG A 89 -6.22 8.42 -16.03
C ARG A 89 -4.76 8.26 -15.67
N HIS A 90 -4.33 8.72 -14.49
CA HIS A 90 -2.92 8.89 -14.14
C HIS A 90 -2.38 7.88 -13.12
N ALA A 91 -3.20 7.00 -12.55
CA ALA A 91 -2.69 5.93 -11.70
C ALA A 91 -1.66 5.02 -12.41
N PRO A 92 -1.81 4.68 -13.72
CA PRO A 92 -0.77 3.96 -14.45
C PRO A 92 0.55 4.75 -14.58
N ASP A 93 0.50 6.08 -14.68
CA ASP A 93 1.69 6.93 -14.75
C ASP A 93 2.40 6.97 -13.39
N THR A 94 1.62 7.03 -12.30
CA THR A 94 2.14 6.94 -10.93
C THR A 94 2.82 5.59 -10.69
N LEU A 95 2.21 4.49 -11.12
CA LEU A 95 2.83 3.16 -11.01
C LEU A 95 4.11 3.08 -11.84
N ARG A 96 4.11 3.59 -13.06
CA ARG A 96 5.29 3.63 -13.94
C ARG A 96 6.42 4.45 -13.32
N PHE A 97 6.12 5.59 -12.68
CA PHE A 97 7.10 6.37 -11.91
C PHE A 97 7.72 5.53 -10.79
N ILE A 98 6.91 4.80 -10.03
CA ILE A 98 7.40 3.94 -8.94
C ILE A 98 8.32 2.85 -9.51
N GLU A 99 7.92 2.14 -10.56
CA GLU A 99 8.65 1.01 -11.14
C GLU A 99 9.96 1.41 -11.82
N HIS A 100 9.93 2.52 -12.58
CA HIS A 100 11.04 2.87 -13.46
C HIS A 100 11.92 4.01 -12.96
N THR A 101 11.51 4.70 -11.89
CA THR A 101 12.28 5.82 -11.34
C THR A 101 12.53 5.64 -9.85
N LEU A 102 11.49 5.55 -9.03
CA LEU A 102 11.61 5.57 -7.58
C LEU A 102 12.24 4.29 -7.03
N LEU A 103 11.73 3.13 -7.40
CA LEU A 103 12.24 1.84 -6.93
C LEU A 103 13.67 1.54 -7.41
N PRO A 104 14.06 1.81 -8.66
CA PRO A 104 15.48 1.73 -9.09
C PRO A 104 16.40 2.68 -8.30
N TRP A 105 15.93 3.90 -7.99
CA TRP A 105 16.70 4.83 -7.17
C TRP A 105 16.92 4.31 -5.75
N LEU A 106 15.88 3.76 -5.10
CA LEU A 106 15.98 3.14 -3.78
C LEU A 106 16.93 1.92 -3.81
N ARG A 107 16.77 1.03 -4.80
CA ARG A 107 17.60 -0.18 -4.94
C ARG A 107 19.07 0.12 -5.20
N LYS A 108 19.36 1.19 -5.92
CA LYS A 108 20.76 1.65 -6.11
C LYS A 108 21.39 2.05 -4.78
N ARG A 109 20.62 2.55 -3.82
CA ARG A 109 21.11 3.06 -2.55
C ARG A 109 21.13 2.00 -1.45
N PHE A 110 20.13 1.13 -1.40
CA PHE A 110 19.89 0.18 -0.30
C PHE A 110 19.95 -1.28 -0.73
N GLY A 111 20.21 -1.58 -1.99
CA GLY A 111 20.21 -2.94 -2.52
C GLY A 111 18.80 -3.42 -2.94
N THR A 112 18.72 -4.69 -3.33
CA THR A 112 17.47 -5.34 -3.81
C THR A 112 16.61 -5.85 -2.67
N GLN A 113 16.39 -5.03 -1.66
CA GLN A 113 15.53 -5.37 -0.53
C GLN A 113 14.08 -5.55 -0.96
N PRO A 114 13.29 -6.40 -0.25
CA PRO A 114 11.86 -6.51 -0.48
C PRO A 114 11.18 -5.14 -0.33
N CYS A 115 10.19 -4.86 -1.18
CA CYS A 115 9.50 -3.59 -1.19
C CYS A 115 8.04 -3.76 -0.75
N ILE A 116 7.58 -2.94 0.19
CA ILE A 116 6.20 -2.85 0.63
C ILE A 116 5.61 -1.55 0.08
N ILE A 117 4.48 -1.65 -0.61
CA ILE A 117 3.69 -0.49 -0.97
C ILE A 117 2.54 -0.33 0.02
N GLY A 118 2.23 0.90 0.40
CA GLY A 118 1.13 1.14 1.33
C GLY A 118 0.54 2.54 1.21
N GLY A 119 -0.45 2.79 2.06
CA GLY A 119 -1.06 4.10 2.18
C GLY A 119 -2.45 4.06 2.81
N TYR A 120 -2.99 5.25 3.01
CA TYR A 120 -4.29 5.51 3.60
C TYR A 120 -5.33 5.88 2.54
N SER A 121 -6.58 5.46 2.72
CA SER A 121 -7.72 5.85 1.89
C SER A 121 -7.50 5.55 0.39
N LEU A 122 -7.41 6.56 -0.49
CA LEU A 122 -7.05 6.37 -1.90
C LEU A 122 -5.62 5.84 -2.07
N GLY A 123 -4.70 6.14 -1.16
CA GLY A 123 -3.36 5.55 -1.13
C GLY A 123 -3.41 4.03 -0.89
N GLY A 124 -4.26 3.57 0.02
CA GLY A 124 -4.51 2.14 0.25
C GLY A 124 -5.19 1.44 -0.92
N LEU A 125 -6.16 2.12 -1.58
CA LEU A 125 -6.76 1.64 -2.82
C LEU A 125 -5.71 1.48 -3.92
N PHE A 126 -4.87 2.51 -4.12
CA PHE A 126 -3.79 2.50 -5.11
C PHE A 126 -2.77 1.38 -4.82
N ALA A 127 -2.41 1.17 -3.56
CA ALA A 127 -1.48 0.10 -3.18
C ALA A 127 -2.01 -1.30 -3.56
N LEU A 128 -3.29 -1.58 -3.30
CA LEU A 128 -3.95 -2.82 -3.71
C LEU A 128 -4.06 -2.94 -5.23
N TRP A 129 -4.38 -1.84 -5.92
CA TRP A 129 -4.43 -1.81 -7.38
C TRP A 129 -3.04 -2.02 -7.99
N ALA A 130 -2.02 -1.35 -7.49
CA ALA A 130 -0.65 -1.50 -7.96
C ALA A 130 -0.16 -2.94 -7.84
N ALA A 131 -0.37 -3.60 -6.69
CA ALA A 131 0.02 -4.99 -6.48
C ALA A 131 -0.74 -6.00 -7.37
N ARG A 132 -1.83 -5.59 -8.02
CA ARG A 132 -2.55 -6.39 -9.03
C ARG A 132 -2.04 -6.13 -10.46
N ASN A 133 -1.18 -5.12 -10.66
CA ASN A 133 -0.66 -4.71 -11.96
C ASN A 133 0.85 -4.94 -12.12
N THR A 134 1.57 -5.15 -11.01
CA THR A 134 3.02 -5.43 -11.03
C THR A 134 3.40 -6.41 -9.91
N ASP A 135 4.46 -7.17 -10.14
CA ASP A 135 5.09 -8.07 -9.16
C ASP A 135 6.23 -7.39 -8.37
N ALA A 136 6.35 -6.08 -8.45
CA ALA A 136 7.41 -5.30 -7.81
C ALA A 136 7.35 -5.28 -6.28
N PHE A 137 6.17 -5.60 -5.69
CA PHE A 137 5.90 -5.45 -4.26
C PHE A 137 5.79 -6.78 -3.54
N ALA A 138 6.57 -6.93 -2.47
CA ALA A 138 6.60 -8.12 -1.63
C ALA A 138 5.45 -8.17 -0.62
N ALA A 139 4.85 -7.02 -0.27
CA ALA A 139 3.70 -6.91 0.63
C ALA A 139 2.89 -5.63 0.38
N VAL A 140 1.66 -5.58 0.91
CA VAL A 140 0.75 -4.43 0.79
C VAL A 140 0.21 -3.99 2.15
N ALA A 141 0.42 -2.72 2.50
CA ALA A 141 -0.07 -2.08 3.71
C ALA A 141 -1.25 -1.13 3.36
N ALA A 142 -2.47 -1.65 3.28
CA ALA A 142 -3.65 -0.88 2.87
C ALA A 142 -4.50 -0.48 4.09
N ALA A 143 -4.29 0.74 4.59
CA ALA A 143 -5.04 1.29 5.72
C ALA A 143 -6.28 2.05 5.24
N SER A 144 -7.44 1.66 5.76
CA SER A 144 -8.76 2.23 5.43
C SER A 144 -8.98 2.46 3.92
N PRO A 145 -8.67 1.48 3.04
CA PRO A 145 -8.64 1.67 1.60
C PRO A 145 -10.03 2.00 1.05
N SER A 146 -10.12 2.91 0.07
CA SER A 146 -11.37 3.41 -0.53
C SER A 146 -12.02 2.39 -1.48
N LEU A 147 -12.28 1.16 -1.03
CA LEU A 147 -12.79 0.04 -1.86
C LEU A 147 -14.27 0.16 -2.23
N TRP A 148 -14.93 1.23 -1.80
CA TRP A 148 -16.34 1.53 -2.11
C TRP A 148 -16.53 2.14 -3.51
N ILE A 149 -15.47 2.40 -4.26
CA ILE A 149 -15.56 2.87 -5.65
C ILE A 149 -16.24 1.84 -6.54
N ASN A 150 -16.95 2.32 -7.57
CA ASN A 150 -17.65 1.43 -8.49
C ASN A 150 -16.67 0.52 -9.24
N GLY A 151 -17.05 -0.74 -9.43
CA GLY A 151 -16.29 -1.72 -10.21
C GLY A 151 -15.10 -2.34 -9.47
N TRP A 152 -14.77 -1.92 -8.21
CA TRP A 152 -13.63 -2.50 -7.51
C TRP A 152 -13.75 -4.01 -7.33
N GLY A 153 -14.90 -4.49 -6.86
CA GLY A 153 -15.09 -5.93 -6.60
C GLY A 153 -14.92 -6.80 -7.85
N GLU A 154 -15.48 -6.36 -8.98
CA GLU A 154 -15.34 -7.05 -10.27
C GLU A 154 -13.90 -7.02 -10.78
N TYR A 155 -13.23 -5.88 -10.64
CA TYR A 155 -11.81 -5.75 -10.98
C TYR A 155 -10.94 -6.68 -10.14
N ALA A 156 -11.08 -6.65 -8.83
CA ALA A 156 -10.30 -7.46 -7.90
C ALA A 156 -10.50 -8.96 -8.11
N ALA A 157 -11.73 -9.40 -8.46
CA ALA A 157 -12.04 -10.79 -8.73
C ALA A 157 -11.34 -11.33 -9.99
N THR A 158 -11.08 -10.47 -10.98
CA THR A 158 -10.45 -10.85 -12.26
C THR A 158 -8.96 -10.54 -12.34
N HIS A 159 -8.41 -9.78 -11.40
CA HIS A 159 -7.00 -9.38 -11.35
C HIS A 159 -6.40 -9.80 -10.00
N PRO A 160 -5.86 -11.02 -9.87
CA PRO A 160 -5.24 -11.47 -8.62
C PRO A 160 -3.99 -10.65 -8.27
N ILE A 161 -3.61 -10.67 -7.00
CA ILE A 161 -2.33 -10.07 -6.55
C ILE A 161 -1.18 -10.79 -7.24
N LEU A 162 -0.26 -10.01 -7.80
CA LEU A 162 0.99 -10.50 -8.36
C LEU A 162 2.05 -10.62 -7.25
N SER A 163 2.90 -11.64 -7.33
CA SER A 163 3.93 -11.88 -6.33
C SER A 163 5.31 -11.98 -7.00
N PRO A 164 6.34 -11.34 -6.45
CA PRO A 164 7.72 -11.51 -6.95
C PRO A 164 8.17 -12.97 -7.00
N GLN A 165 7.74 -13.77 -6.05
CA GLN A 165 8.08 -15.20 -5.97
C GLN A 165 7.44 -16.06 -7.07
N ALA A 166 6.24 -15.70 -7.52
CA ALA A 166 5.56 -16.42 -8.61
C ALA A 166 6.30 -16.25 -9.94
N THR A 167 6.88 -15.08 -10.19
CA THR A 167 7.64 -14.78 -11.42
C THR A 167 8.97 -15.52 -11.48
N ILE A 168 9.64 -15.75 -10.33
CA ILE A 168 10.90 -16.49 -10.26
C ILE A 168 10.68 -17.98 -10.53
N GLN A 169 9.56 -18.55 -10.08
CA GLN A 169 9.26 -19.99 -10.21
C GLN A 169 8.72 -20.36 -11.61
N ASN A 170 8.20 -19.40 -12.38
CA ASN A 170 7.61 -19.69 -13.69
C ASN A 170 7.75 -18.52 -14.69
N PRO A 171 8.95 -18.30 -15.27
CA PRO A 171 9.18 -17.19 -16.21
C PRO A 171 8.35 -17.28 -17.51
N THR A 172 7.71 -18.43 -17.77
CA THR A 172 6.86 -18.69 -18.96
C THR A 172 5.40 -18.30 -18.78
N LEU A 173 4.96 -17.89 -17.58
CA LEU A 173 3.55 -17.54 -17.28
C LEU A 173 3.08 -16.21 -17.89
N LYS A 174 3.93 -15.48 -18.62
CA LYS A 174 3.54 -14.24 -19.31
C LYS A 174 2.59 -14.44 -20.50
N THR A 175 2.33 -15.68 -20.93
CA THR A 175 1.48 -15.96 -22.10
C THR A 175 0.88 -17.37 -22.00
N GLN A 176 -0.23 -17.53 -21.31
CA GLN A 176 -1.27 -18.52 -21.71
C GLN A 176 -2.44 -18.53 -20.71
N ASN A 177 -3.68 -18.55 -21.24
CA ASN A 177 -4.91 -18.84 -20.52
C ASN A 177 -4.86 -20.27 -19.92
N SER A 178 -4.32 -20.40 -18.73
CA SER A 178 -4.37 -21.64 -17.96
C SER A 178 -5.20 -21.40 -16.69
N THR A 179 -6.11 -22.32 -16.43
CA THR A 179 -6.91 -22.49 -15.20
C THR A 179 -6.06 -22.13 -13.98
N PRO A 180 -6.57 -21.36 -13.01
CA PRO A 180 -5.78 -20.95 -11.85
C PRO A 180 -5.34 -22.20 -11.08
N GLN A 181 -4.09 -22.64 -11.29
CA GLN A 181 -3.44 -23.47 -10.29
C GLN A 181 -3.34 -22.63 -9.03
N HIS A 182 -3.75 -23.18 -7.92
CA HIS A 182 -3.66 -22.63 -6.57
C HIS A 182 -2.17 -22.31 -6.29
N LEU A 183 -1.70 -21.18 -6.77
CA LEU A 183 -0.41 -20.61 -6.38
C LEU A 183 -0.58 -20.16 -4.94
N THR A 184 0.02 -20.88 -4.01
CA THR A 184 0.16 -20.47 -2.62
C THR A 184 1.14 -19.29 -2.56
N THR A 185 0.74 -18.15 -3.10
CA THR A 185 1.50 -16.91 -2.96
C THR A 185 1.36 -16.44 -1.53
N THR A 186 2.49 -16.17 -0.89
CA THR A 186 2.55 -15.76 0.52
C THR A 186 2.70 -14.24 0.67
N THR A 187 2.29 -13.45 -0.34
CA THR A 187 2.37 -11.98 -0.30
C THR A 187 1.54 -11.46 0.88
N PRO A 188 2.17 -10.91 1.93
CA PRO A 188 1.44 -10.37 3.07
C PRO A 188 0.60 -9.17 2.68
N ILE A 189 -0.67 -9.17 3.07
CA ILE A 189 -1.58 -8.04 2.84
C ILE A 189 -2.26 -7.67 4.15
N HIS A 190 -2.05 -6.44 4.57
CA HIS A 190 -2.75 -5.85 5.70
C HIS A 190 -3.89 -4.96 5.21
N LEU A 191 -5.10 -5.26 5.63
CA LEU A 191 -6.28 -4.42 5.50
C LEU A 191 -6.67 -3.88 6.86
N SER A 192 -7.08 -2.62 6.94
CA SER A 192 -7.68 -2.09 8.16
C SER A 192 -8.80 -1.09 7.85
N ARG A 193 -9.61 -0.77 8.87
CA ARG A 193 -10.60 0.32 8.83
C ARG A 193 -11.06 0.71 10.24
N GLY A 194 -11.65 1.88 10.35
CA GLY A 194 -12.37 2.29 11.55
C GLY A 194 -13.77 1.65 11.63
N ASP A 195 -14.20 1.28 12.83
CA ASP A 195 -15.49 0.63 13.09
C ASP A 195 -16.70 1.55 12.82
N ARG A 196 -16.48 2.88 12.79
CA ARG A 196 -17.51 3.90 12.52
C ARG A 196 -17.45 4.49 11.11
N GLU A 197 -16.57 4.02 10.22
CA GLU A 197 -16.46 4.57 8.86
C GLU A 197 -17.75 4.38 8.04
N GLU A 198 -18.49 3.30 8.27
CA GLU A 198 -19.78 3.05 7.62
C GLU A 198 -20.94 3.92 8.15
N HIS A 199 -20.72 4.69 9.22
CA HIS A 199 -21.71 5.61 9.77
C HIS A 199 -21.71 7.00 9.12
N CYS A 200 -21.06 7.15 7.98
CA CYS A 200 -21.02 8.42 7.23
C CYS A 200 -22.35 8.71 6.51
N ARG A 201 -22.54 9.98 6.09
CA ARG A 201 -23.75 10.41 5.34
C ARG A 201 -23.78 9.94 3.89
N ASN A 202 -22.62 9.73 3.28
CA ASN A 202 -22.51 9.32 1.89
C ASN A 202 -22.92 7.84 1.74
N GLN A 203 -23.96 7.58 0.94
CA GLN A 203 -24.52 6.24 0.78
C GLN A 203 -23.57 5.23 0.14
N ARG A 204 -22.65 5.67 -0.74
CA ARG A 204 -21.62 4.78 -1.31
C ARG A 204 -20.54 4.45 -0.28
N MET A 205 -20.04 5.46 0.44
CA MET A 205 -19.03 5.26 1.48
C MET A 205 -19.52 4.39 2.63
N LYS A 206 -20.82 4.38 2.93
CA LYS A 206 -21.42 3.45 3.93
C LYS A 206 -21.13 1.99 3.62
N ARG A 207 -20.94 1.64 2.35
CA ARG A 207 -20.65 0.27 1.91
C ARG A 207 -19.22 -0.17 2.22
N ILE A 208 -18.36 0.73 2.72
CA ILE A 208 -16.94 0.43 2.95
C ILE A 208 -16.75 -0.83 3.81
N GLY A 209 -17.59 -1.05 4.82
CA GLY A 209 -17.52 -2.25 5.65
C GLY A 209 -17.70 -3.54 4.86
N ASP A 210 -18.70 -3.58 4.00
CA ASP A 210 -18.98 -4.74 3.16
C ASP A 210 -17.90 -4.90 2.08
N CYS A 211 -17.43 -3.79 1.50
CA CYS A 211 -16.37 -3.82 0.49
C CYS A 211 -15.06 -4.37 1.06
N VAL A 212 -14.64 -3.94 2.24
CA VAL A 212 -13.40 -4.42 2.88
C VAL A 212 -13.53 -5.89 3.32
N ARG A 213 -14.68 -6.33 3.83
CA ARG A 213 -14.94 -7.73 4.15
C ARG A 213 -14.91 -8.62 2.91
N ALA A 214 -15.52 -8.16 1.81
CA ALA A 214 -15.51 -8.87 0.53
C ALA A 214 -14.08 -8.98 -0.04
N GLU A 215 -13.31 -7.89 -0.01
CA GLU A 215 -11.90 -7.89 -0.41
C GLU A 215 -11.07 -8.86 0.44
N HIS A 216 -11.21 -8.83 1.76
CA HIS A 216 -10.52 -9.77 2.64
C HIS A 216 -10.86 -11.23 2.29
N THR A 217 -12.13 -11.54 2.08
CA THR A 217 -12.57 -12.89 1.69
C THR A 217 -11.94 -13.31 0.36
N LEU A 218 -11.96 -12.42 -0.63
CA LEU A 218 -11.36 -12.67 -1.94
C LEU A 218 -9.85 -12.90 -1.85
N LEU A 219 -9.14 -12.05 -1.10
CA LEU A 219 -7.70 -12.20 -0.89
C LEU A 219 -7.35 -13.51 -0.19
N CYS A 220 -8.13 -13.94 0.82
CA CYS A 220 -7.95 -15.24 1.47
C CYS A 220 -8.17 -16.43 0.51
N GLN A 221 -8.96 -16.25 -0.56
CA GLN A 221 -9.14 -17.26 -1.61
C GLN A 221 -8.00 -17.24 -2.64
N GLN A 222 -7.46 -16.06 -2.94
CA GLN A 222 -6.37 -15.88 -3.92
C GLN A 222 -4.99 -16.22 -3.33
N LEU A 223 -4.81 -15.98 -2.02
CA LEU A 223 -3.55 -16.15 -1.29
C LEU A 223 -3.73 -17.17 -0.15
N SER A 224 -2.65 -17.43 0.59
CA SER A 224 -2.80 -18.16 1.86
C SER A 224 -3.60 -17.31 2.85
N PRO A 225 -4.59 -17.88 3.57
CA PRO A 225 -5.34 -17.13 4.60
C PRO A 225 -4.45 -16.54 5.69
N THR A 226 -3.28 -17.11 5.96
CA THR A 226 -2.30 -16.60 6.92
C THR A 226 -1.51 -15.39 6.38
N ALA A 227 -1.55 -15.14 5.07
CA ALA A 227 -0.91 -13.99 4.44
C ALA A 227 -1.78 -12.72 4.47
N VAL A 228 -3.06 -12.84 4.86
CA VAL A 228 -3.99 -11.70 4.84
C VAL A 228 -4.51 -11.42 6.25
N THR A 229 -4.55 -10.16 6.65
CA THR A 229 -5.19 -9.74 7.88
C THR A 229 -6.17 -8.60 7.63
N LEU A 230 -7.24 -8.55 8.44
CA LEU A 230 -8.19 -7.45 8.49
C LEU A 230 -8.28 -6.94 9.93
N ARG A 231 -7.89 -5.69 10.16
CA ARG A 231 -7.93 -5.03 11.47
C ARG A 231 -9.04 -4.00 11.54
N TRP A 232 -9.72 -3.97 12.68
CA TRP A 232 -10.72 -2.97 13.01
C TRP A 232 -10.17 -2.05 14.09
N HIS A 233 -10.24 -0.75 13.85
CA HIS A 233 -9.81 0.29 14.79
C HIS A 233 -11.03 1.02 15.32
N GLU A 234 -10.93 1.56 16.51
CA GLU A 234 -11.93 2.48 17.01
C GLU A 234 -11.93 3.76 16.17
N GLY A 235 -13.11 4.28 15.81
CA GLY A 235 -13.30 5.58 15.21
C GLY A 235 -13.74 5.58 13.75
N GLY A 236 -13.84 6.80 13.21
CA GLY A 236 -14.21 7.07 11.81
C GLY A 236 -13.02 7.00 10.86
N HIS A 237 -13.23 7.56 9.65
CA HIS A 237 -12.22 7.58 8.60
C HIS A 237 -11.05 8.52 8.89
N PHE A 238 -11.24 9.56 9.68
CA PHE A 238 -10.22 10.56 9.98
C PHE A 238 -9.81 10.52 11.45
N GLY A 239 -8.56 10.85 11.75
CA GLY A 239 -8.06 11.07 13.10
C GLY A 239 -7.05 10.05 13.63
N ALA A 240 -6.73 9.00 12.90
CA ALA A 240 -5.72 8.00 13.27
C ALA A 240 -5.01 7.41 12.03
N GLU A 241 -4.79 8.25 11.03
CA GLU A 241 -4.24 7.83 9.73
C GLU A 241 -2.83 7.27 9.91
N ALA A 242 -1.95 8.02 10.60
CA ALA A 242 -0.56 7.62 10.84
C ALA A 242 -0.45 6.32 11.66
N GLU A 243 -1.29 6.16 12.68
CA GLU A 243 -1.32 4.96 13.52
C GLU A 243 -1.73 3.72 12.75
N ARG A 244 -2.79 3.84 11.93
CA ARG A 244 -3.31 2.71 11.14
C ARG A 244 -2.36 2.31 10.03
N THR A 245 -1.73 3.29 9.38
CA THR A 245 -0.78 3.02 8.31
C THR A 245 0.51 2.44 8.88
N ALA A 246 0.99 2.98 10.01
CA ALA A 246 2.16 2.44 10.71
C ALA A 246 1.95 0.98 11.17
N GLU A 247 0.79 0.65 11.73
CA GLU A 247 0.46 -0.74 12.10
C GLU A 247 0.49 -1.66 10.88
N ALA A 248 -0.07 -1.19 9.76
CA ALA A 248 -0.10 -1.97 8.52
C ALA A 248 1.31 -2.25 7.99
N PHE A 249 2.18 -1.25 7.93
CA PHE A 249 3.57 -1.45 7.52
C PHE A 249 4.34 -2.34 8.49
N ALA A 250 4.24 -2.10 9.80
CA ALA A 250 4.94 -2.90 10.80
C ALA A 250 4.53 -4.37 10.74
N TRP A 251 3.24 -4.67 10.56
CA TRP A 251 2.77 -6.03 10.37
C TRP A 251 3.33 -6.67 9.10
N CYS A 252 3.39 -5.94 7.98
CA CYS A 252 3.98 -6.43 6.74
C CYS A 252 5.48 -6.71 6.89
N ILE A 253 6.23 -5.84 7.57
CA ILE A 253 7.65 -6.04 7.87
C ILE A 253 7.85 -7.32 8.68
N ASP A 254 7.08 -7.51 9.76
CA ASP A 254 7.16 -8.72 10.59
C ASP A 254 6.92 -9.99 9.78
N ARG A 255 5.92 -10.00 8.89
CA ARG A 255 5.62 -11.14 8.03
C ARG A 255 6.72 -11.45 7.02
N LEU A 256 7.38 -10.45 6.46
CA LEU A 256 8.50 -10.67 5.56
C LEU A 256 9.74 -11.17 6.31
N SER A 257 10.01 -10.67 7.51
CA SER A 257 11.16 -11.08 8.33
C SER A 257 11.04 -12.50 8.87
N ASN A 258 9.83 -12.99 9.14
CA ASN A 258 9.59 -14.34 9.68
C ASN A 258 9.46 -15.43 8.59
N ASN A 259 9.42 -15.06 7.32
CA ASN A 259 9.37 -15.99 6.18
C ASN A 259 10.76 -16.21 5.52
N THR A 260 11.80 -15.59 6.04
CA THR A 260 13.21 -15.77 5.65
C THR A 260 13.90 -16.74 6.59
#